data_a6632020cabc42b805d9a1ea38af1698
#
_entry.id   a6632020cabc42b805d9a1ea38af1698
#
_cell.length_a   1.000
_cell.length_b   1.000
_cell.length_c   1.000
_cell.angle_alpha   90.00
_cell.angle_beta   90.00
_cell.angle_gamma   90.00
#
_symmetry.space_group_name_H-M   'P 1'
#
loop_
_entity.id
_entity.type
_entity.pdbx_description
1 polymer ?
#
loop_
_entity_poly.entity_id
_entity_poly.type
_entity_poly.pdbx_seq_one_letter_code
_entity_poly.pdbx_strand_id
1 'polypeptide(L)'
;MEHKSKKVAAVLLAGGSGTRFHGKKQFELLNGMQMWEHPYSKLCKLLDPAYVTVVGRDVPGGKTRTGSVKNGVLNVPPDTDRVLIVEAARPLVSIEHLKRLIDEDHPSVTFVRPLVNTVIYRDGRYLNRDELYELLTPQAFDCRMLKEALLSNQFEDVTDETRIMSEYHHIAPRFIETEANLMKVTYPEDIVVVRALMRADGEGEKQ
;
A
#
# COMPACT_ATOMS: atom_id res chain seq x y z
N MET A 1 4.68 -19.87 26.68
CA MET A 1 5.56 -19.12 25.76
C MET A 1 4.93 -17.75 25.60
N GLU A 2 5.57 -16.71 26.11
CA GLU A 2 5.11 -15.34 25.85
C GLU A 2 5.22 -15.08 24.35
N HIS A 3 4.10 -14.85 23.69
CA HIS A 3 4.07 -14.34 22.31
C HIS A 3 4.68 -12.94 22.34
N LYS A 4 5.97 -12.84 22.02
CA LYS A 4 6.62 -11.55 21.80
C LYS A 4 5.82 -10.82 20.72
N SER A 5 5.21 -9.68 21.06
CA SER A 5 4.47 -8.89 20.08
C SER A 5 5.41 -8.51 18.93
N LYS A 6 5.02 -8.82 17.69
CA LYS A 6 5.80 -8.47 16.50
C LYS A 6 6.00 -6.96 16.42
N LYS A 7 7.22 -6.54 16.17
CA LYS A 7 7.52 -5.15 15.87
C LYS A 7 7.16 -4.83 14.41
N VAL A 8 6.21 -3.92 14.25
CA VAL A 8 5.66 -3.53 12.96
C VAL A 8 6.15 -2.15 12.58
N ALA A 9 6.64 -1.99 11.35
CA ALA A 9 6.92 -0.70 10.75
C ALA A 9 6.05 -0.48 9.51
N ALA A 10 5.99 0.76 9.05
CA ALA A 10 5.30 1.12 7.81
C ALA A 10 6.20 1.96 6.89
N VAL A 11 6.10 1.68 5.59
CA VAL A 11 6.67 2.48 4.52
C VAL A 11 5.51 3.15 3.77
N LEU A 12 5.39 4.46 3.90
CA LEU A 12 4.41 5.26 3.18
C LEU A 12 5.03 5.85 1.92
N LEU A 13 4.57 5.39 0.77
CA LEU A 13 5.07 5.83 -0.54
C LEU A 13 4.43 7.18 -0.95
N ALA A 14 5.16 8.28 -0.75
CA ALA A 14 4.74 9.64 -1.10
C ALA A 14 5.70 10.34 -2.09
N GLY A 15 6.72 9.65 -2.60
CA GLY A 15 7.77 10.20 -3.47
C GLY A 15 7.47 10.21 -4.97
N GLY A 16 6.27 9.82 -5.40
CA GLY A 16 5.91 9.69 -6.83
C GLY A 16 5.84 11.03 -7.56
N SER A 17 6.24 11.05 -8.84
CA SER A 17 6.22 12.24 -9.71
C SER A 17 4.80 12.68 -10.09
N GLY A 18 3.81 11.79 -10.03
CA GLY A 18 2.42 12.09 -10.40
C GLY A 18 2.19 12.35 -11.89
N THR A 19 2.91 11.70 -12.78
CA THR A 19 2.86 11.92 -14.24
C THR A 19 1.45 11.88 -14.80
N ARG A 20 0.64 10.89 -14.44
CA ARG A 20 -0.77 10.76 -14.86
C ARG A 20 -1.71 11.79 -14.22
N PHE A 21 -1.31 12.34 -13.10
CA PHE A 21 -2.03 13.38 -12.35
C PHE A 21 -1.64 14.79 -12.80
N HIS A 22 -0.61 14.91 -13.65
CA HIS A 22 -0.02 16.19 -14.08
C HIS A 22 0.53 17.05 -12.93
N GLY A 23 0.93 16.42 -11.81
CA GLY A 23 1.44 17.13 -10.64
C GLY A 23 1.72 16.21 -9.44
N LYS A 24 2.24 16.80 -8.40
CA LYS A 24 2.56 16.09 -7.14
C LYS A 24 1.30 15.87 -6.31
N LYS A 25 0.45 14.93 -6.73
CA LYS A 25 -0.85 14.61 -6.11
C LYS A 25 -0.81 14.39 -4.61
N GLN A 26 0.31 13.91 -4.08
CA GLN A 26 0.45 13.66 -2.65
C GLN A 26 0.27 14.91 -1.79
N PHE A 27 0.46 16.09 -2.36
CA PHE A 27 0.27 17.39 -1.70
C PHE A 27 -1.10 18.03 -1.96
N GLU A 28 -1.97 17.39 -2.75
CA GLU A 28 -3.35 17.86 -2.95
C GLU A 28 -4.12 17.83 -1.63
N LEU A 29 -4.89 18.89 -1.38
CA LEU A 29 -5.69 19.00 -0.17
C LEU A 29 -6.99 18.20 -0.28
N LEU A 30 -7.20 17.29 0.66
CA LEU A 30 -8.43 16.55 0.88
C LEU A 30 -8.96 16.90 2.27
N ASN A 31 -10.12 17.56 2.36
CA ASN A 31 -10.71 17.97 3.65
C ASN A 31 -9.73 18.71 4.58
N GLY A 32 -8.91 19.61 4.02
CA GLY A 32 -7.98 20.45 4.78
C GLY A 32 -6.61 19.82 5.11
N MET A 33 -6.40 18.54 4.79
CA MET A 33 -5.13 17.85 4.96
C MET A 33 -4.54 17.45 3.60
N GLN A 34 -3.22 17.38 3.49
CA GLN A 34 -2.58 16.86 2.29
C GLN A 34 -2.88 15.35 2.14
N MET A 35 -2.99 14.88 0.90
CA MET A 35 -3.39 13.49 0.61
C MET A 35 -2.54 12.46 1.37
N TRP A 36 -1.21 12.65 1.44
CA TRP A 36 -0.31 11.72 2.14
C TRP A 36 -0.50 11.71 3.66
N GLU A 37 -1.02 12.80 4.24
CA GLU A 37 -1.24 12.92 5.68
C GLU A 37 -2.40 12.04 6.17
N HIS A 38 -3.37 11.72 5.30
CA HIS A 38 -4.49 10.85 5.65
C HIS A 38 -4.05 9.44 6.05
N PRO A 39 -3.32 8.67 5.24
CA PRO A 39 -2.78 7.38 5.69
C PRO A 39 -1.71 7.54 6.78
N TYR A 40 -0.89 8.59 6.75
CA TYR A 40 0.13 8.84 7.77
C TYR A 40 -0.48 8.98 9.18
N SER A 41 -1.51 9.80 9.33
CA SER A 41 -2.19 10.00 10.62
C SER A 41 -2.79 8.71 11.18
N LYS A 42 -3.28 7.82 10.31
CA LYS A 42 -3.83 6.51 10.70
C LYS A 42 -2.73 5.54 11.12
N LEU A 43 -1.59 5.55 10.42
CA LEU A 43 -0.41 4.78 10.81
C LEU A 43 0.11 5.21 12.19
N CYS A 44 0.24 6.52 12.45
CA CYS A 44 0.71 7.06 13.73
C CYS A 44 -0.28 6.84 14.90
N LYS A 45 -1.52 6.46 14.64
CA LYS A 45 -2.46 6.00 15.69
C LYS A 45 -2.23 4.53 16.09
N LEU A 46 -1.54 3.75 15.26
CA LEU A 46 -1.29 2.33 15.48
C LEU A 46 0.17 2.02 15.81
N LEU A 47 1.09 2.81 15.29
CA LEU A 47 2.53 2.60 15.36
C LEU A 47 3.19 3.84 15.97
N ASP A 48 4.31 3.64 16.68
CA ASP A 48 5.19 4.74 17.02
C ASP A 48 5.64 5.44 15.73
N PRO A 49 5.59 6.79 15.65
CA PRO A 49 6.05 7.54 14.49
C PRO A 49 7.48 7.20 14.03
N ALA A 50 8.35 6.78 14.96
CA ALA A 50 9.71 6.31 14.64
C ALA A 50 9.72 5.03 13.76
N TYR A 51 8.61 4.29 13.72
CA TYR A 51 8.43 3.10 12.86
C TYR A 51 7.67 3.42 11.56
N VAL A 52 7.43 4.71 11.24
CA VAL A 52 6.76 5.12 10.00
C VAL A 52 7.74 5.90 9.12
N THR A 53 8.25 5.27 8.08
CA THR A 53 9.14 5.89 7.09
C THR A 53 8.33 6.43 5.91
N VAL A 54 8.39 7.74 5.64
CA VAL A 54 7.71 8.38 4.51
C VAL A 54 8.70 8.60 3.37
N VAL A 55 8.56 7.83 2.30
CA VAL A 55 9.36 7.99 1.08
C VAL A 55 8.95 9.28 0.36
N GLY A 56 9.90 10.14 0.10
CA GLY A 56 9.69 11.49 -0.43
C GLY A 56 9.78 12.59 0.63
N ARG A 57 9.83 12.23 1.93
CA ARG A 57 10.07 13.13 3.07
C ARG A 57 11.32 12.69 3.86
N ASP A 58 11.28 11.47 4.42
CA ASP A 58 12.34 10.97 5.32
C ASP A 58 13.48 10.31 4.54
N VAL A 59 13.13 9.70 3.41
CA VAL A 59 14.08 9.09 2.47
C VAL A 59 13.70 9.47 1.03
N PRO A 60 14.68 9.56 0.11
CA PRO A 60 14.38 9.90 -1.28
C PRO A 60 13.55 8.82 -1.97
N GLY A 61 12.69 9.22 -2.91
CA GLY A 61 12.07 8.31 -3.86
C GLY A 61 13.11 7.65 -4.78
N GLY A 62 12.85 6.44 -5.22
CA GLY A 62 13.64 5.75 -6.25
C GLY A 62 13.24 6.19 -7.66
N LYS A 63 14.03 5.77 -8.65
CA LYS A 63 13.69 5.96 -10.08
C LYS A 63 12.43 5.20 -10.48
N THR A 64 12.15 4.07 -9.80
CA THR A 64 10.97 3.22 -9.99
C THR A 64 10.18 3.11 -8.68
N ARG A 65 8.96 2.51 -8.77
CA ARG A 65 8.18 2.20 -7.56
C ARG A 65 8.95 1.21 -6.67
N THR A 66 9.52 0.16 -7.24
CA THR A 66 10.36 -0.82 -6.52
C THR A 66 11.54 -0.15 -5.83
N GLY A 67 12.25 0.76 -6.53
CA GLY A 67 13.33 1.54 -5.93
C GLY A 67 12.88 2.41 -4.75
N SER A 68 11.68 2.96 -4.82
CA SER A 68 11.08 3.72 -3.72
C SER A 68 10.77 2.82 -2.52
N VAL A 69 10.19 1.65 -2.75
CA VAL A 69 9.95 0.64 -1.70
C VAL A 69 11.26 0.20 -1.07
N LYS A 70 12.26 -0.12 -1.87
CA LYS A 70 13.60 -0.50 -1.40
C LYS A 70 14.19 0.57 -0.47
N ASN A 71 14.17 1.84 -0.88
CA ASN A 71 14.65 2.93 -0.05
C ASN A 71 13.91 3.01 1.29
N GLY A 72 12.58 2.88 1.28
CA GLY A 72 11.77 2.87 2.50
C GLY A 72 12.08 1.69 3.41
N VAL A 73 12.06 0.47 2.85
CA VAL A 73 12.24 -0.78 3.62
C VAL A 73 13.64 -0.90 4.22
N LEU A 74 14.66 -0.38 3.57
CA LEU A 74 16.03 -0.37 4.11
C LEU A 74 16.21 0.64 5.26
N ASN A 75 15.29 1.59 5.42
CA ASN A 75 15.35 2.64 6.45
C ASN A 75 14.37 2.44 7.61
N VAL A 76 13.58 1.35 7.64
CA VAL A 76 12.81 1.02 8.85
C VAL A 76 13.73 0.56 9.98
N PRO A 77 13.34 0.71 11.27
CA PRO A 77 14.13 0.25 12.40
C PRO A 77 14.63 -1.20 12.23
N PRO A 78 15.86 -1.51 12.66
CA PRO A 78 16.49 -2.81 12.41
C PRO A 78 15.81 -3.98 13.13
N ASP A 79 15.05 -3.70 14.16
CA ASP A 79 14.29 -4.67 14.95
C ASP A 79 12.87 -4.92 14.42
N THR A 80 12.56 -4.44 13.21
CA THR A 80 11.27 -4.63 12.54
C THR A 80 11.09 -6.07 12.08
N ASP A 81 10.05 -6.73 12.58
CA ASP A 81 9.66 -8.09 12.16
C ASP A 81 8.75 -8.04 10.92
N ARG A 82 7.83 -7.06 10.86
CA ARG A 82 6.81 -6.92 9.82
C ARG A 82 6.78 -5.51 9.25
N VAL A 83 6.67 -5.38 7.93
CA VAL A 83 6.59 -4.08 7.27
C VAL A 83 5.29 -3.95 6.47
N LEU A 84 4.59 -2.81 6.66
CA LEU A 84 3.44 -2.41 5.85
C LEU A 84 3.92 -1.54 4.70
N ILE A 85 3.47 -1.83 3.48
CA ILE A 85 3.65 -0.97 2.31
C ILE A 85 2.33 -0.24 2.04
N VAL A 86 2.34 1.07 2.22
CA VAL A 86 1.16 1.93 2.12
C VAL A 86 1.39 3.00 1.05
N GLU A 87 0.40 3.30 0.25
CA GLU A 87 0.50 4.36 -0.77
C GLU A 87 -0.23 5.64 -0.32
N ALA A 88 0.44 6.77 -0.38
CA ALA A 88 -0.15 8.09 -0.12
C ALA A 88 -1.37 8.37 -1.02
N ALA A 89 -1.40 7.78 -2.21
CA ALA A 89 -2.48 7.89 -3.18
C ALA A 89 -3.75 7.08 -2.82
N ARG A 90 -3.79 6.41 -1.66
CA ARG A 90 -4.98 5.71 -1.14
C ARG A 90 -5.44 6.31 0.19
N PRO A 91 -5.97 7.54 0.18
CA PRO A 91 -6.32 8.28 1.40
C PRO A 91 -7.49 7.65 2.19
N LEU A 92 -8.29 6.78 1.53
CA LEU A 92 -9.43 6.09 2.14
C LEU A 92 -9.04 4.85 2.97
N VAL A 93 -7.75 4.47 3.03
CA VAL A 93 -7.32 3.39 3.93
C VAL A 93 -7.77 3.69 5.36
N SER A 94 -8.38 2.71 6.04
CA SER A 94 -8.85 2.85 7.42
C SER A 94 -7.89 2.22 8.43
N ILE A 95 -8.07 2.53 9.71
CA ILE A 95 -7.36 1.88 10.81
C ILE A 95 -7.64 0.38 10.82
N GLU A 96 -8.87 -0.02 10.51
CA GLU A 96 -9.27 -1.42 10.44
C GLU A 96 -8.51 -2.19 9.35
N HIS A 97 -8.33 -1.61 8.15
CA HIS A 97 -7.49 -2.21 7.12
C HIS A 97 -6.05 -2.45 7.60
N LEU A 98 -5.46 -1.46 8.29
CA LEU A 98 -4.10 -1.58 8.81
C LEU A 98 -3.99 -2.65 9.89
N LYS A 99 -4.95 -2.72 10.82
CA LYS A 99 -5.01 -3.76 11.86
C LYS A 99 -5.12 -5.16 11.26
N ARG A 100 -6.03 -5.37 10.30
CA ARG A 100 -6.16 -6.67 9.63
C ARG A 100 -4.86 -7.17 9.02
N LEU A 101 -4.04 -6.27 8.45
CA LEU A 101 -2.72 -6.62 7.91
C LEU A 101 -1.68 -6.91 9.02
N ILE A 102 -1.75 -6.18 10.13
CA ILE A 102 -0.85 -6.36 11.28
C ILE A 102 -1.10 -7.72 11.93
N ASP A 103 -2.36 -8.09 12.08
CA ASP A 103 -2.79 -9.29 12.80
C ASP A 103 -2.58 -10.60 12.00
N GLU A 104 -2.44 -10.51 10.66
CA GLU A 104 -2.16 -11.67 9.82
C GLU A 104 -0.72 -12.16 9.97
N ASP A 105 -0.55 -13.47 10.13
CA ASP A 105 0.76 -14.08 10.41
C ASP A 105 1.47 -14.61 9.14
N HIS A 106 0.91 -14.39 7.96
CA HIS A 106 1.49 -14.85 6.70
C HIS A 106 2.60 -13.88 6.23
N PRO A 107 3.73 -14.39 5.66
CA PRO A 107 4.86 -13.55 5.26
C PRO A 107 4.58 -12.58 4.08
N SER A 108 3.50 -12.76 3.36
CA SER A 108 3.06 -11.88 2.26
C SER A 108 1.55 -11.78 2.28
N VAL A 109 0.99 -10.61 2.59
CA VAL A 109 -0.46 -10.38 2.72
C VAL A 109 -0.88 -9.17 1.92
N THR A 110 -1.98 -9.27 1.20
CA THR A 110 -2.52 -8.18 0.40
C THR A 110 -4.04 -8.16 0.44
N PHE A 111 -4.63 -6.97 0.33
CA PHE A 111 -6.03 -6.85 0.01
C PHE A 111 -6.28 -7.15 -1.46
N VAL A 112 -7.43 -7.75 -1.72
CA VAL A 112 -7.91 -8.04 -3.07
C VAL A 112 -9.39 -7.71 -3.20
N ARG A 113 -9.83 -7.47 -4.43
CA ARG A 113 -11.25 -7.48 -4.78
C ARG A 113 -11.46 -8.17 -6.12
N PRO A 114 -12.63 -8.82 -6.33
CA PRO A 114 -13.00 -9.37 -7.63
C PRO A 114 -13.05 -8.29 -8.71
N LEU A 115 -12.69 -8.66 -9.94
CA LEU A 115 -12.85 -7.77 -11.09
C LEU A 115 -14.31 -7.65 -11.49
N VAL A 116 -14.80 -6.42 -11.61
CA VAL A 116 -16.19 -6.14 -12.04
C VAL A 116 -16.30 -6.07 -13.57
N ASN A 117 -15.33 -5.40 -14.21
CA ASN A 117 -15.34 -5.19 -15.65
C ASN A 117 -14.80 -6.41 -16.40
N THR A 118 -15.26 -6.59 -17.64
CA THR A 118 -14.66 -7.54 -18.57
C THR A 118 -13.21 -7.13 -18.88
N VAL A 119 -12.29 -8.09 -18.83
CA VAL A 119 -10.86 -7.87 -19.11
C VAL A 119 -10.45 -8.67 -20.33
N ILE A 120 -9.73 -8.02 -21.25
CA ILE A 120 -9.21 -8.62 -22.46
C ILE A 120 -7.71 -8.31 -22.62
N TYR A 121 -6.99 -9.19 -23.25
CA TYR A 121 -5.66 -8.87 -23.77
C TYR A 121 -5.75 -7.87 -24.93
N ARG A 122 -4.67 -7.15 -25.20
CA ARG A 122 -4.61 -6.20 -26.35
C ARG A 122 -4.77 -6.87 -27.71
N ASP A 123 -4.56 -8.18 -27.78
CA ASP A 123 -4.76 -9.00 -28.97
C ASP A 123 -6.22 -9.49 -29.15
N GLY A 124 -7.13 -9.07 -28.25
CA GLY A 124 -8.55 -9.41 -28.32
C GLY A 124 -8.96 -10.68 -27.58
N ARG A 125 -8.06 -11.46 -27.01
CA ARG A 125 -8.40 -12.63 -26.20
C ARG A 125 -9.03 -12.21 -24.87
N TYR A 126 -10.09 -12.89 -24.44
CA TYR A 126 -10.78 -12.65 -23.18
C TYR A 126 -10.09 -13.38 -22.02
N LEU A 127 -10.06 -12.72 -20.87
CA LEU A 127 -9.69 -13.33 -19.59
C LEU A 127 -10.96 -13.77 -18.85
N ASN A 128 -10.90 -14.91 -18.18
CA ASN A 128 -11.95 -15.30 -17.23
C ASN A 128 -11.78 -14.44 -15.96
N ARG A 129 -12.58 -13.38 -15.82
CA ARG A 129 -12.50 -12.45 -14.68
C ARG A 129 -12.82 -13.11 -13.35
N ASP A 130 -13.60 -14.20 -13.34
CA ASP A 130 -13.99 -14.89 -12.13
C ASP A 130 -12.81 -15.65 -11.47
N GLU A 131 -11.70 -15.79 -12.19
CA GLU A 131 -10.43 -16.34 -11.71
C GLU A 131 -9.42 -15.26 -11.32
N LEU A 132 -9.80 -13.98 -11.38
CA LEU A 132 -8.88 -12.87 -11.23
C LEU A 132 -9.29 -11.94 -10.09
N TYR A 133 -8.26 -11.46 -9.38
CA TYR A 133 -8.38 -10.40 -8.41
C TYR A 133 -7.61 -9.15 -8.83
N GLU A 134 -8.11 -7.99 -8.46
CA GLU A 134 -7.33 -6.76 -8.41
C GLU A 134 -6.58 -6.73 -7.08
N LEU A 135 -5.25 -6.56 -7.13
CA LEU A 135 -4.41 -6.40 -5.95
C LEU A 135 -4.47 -4.95 -5.45
N LEU A 136 -4.62 -4.79 -4.16
CA LEU A 136 -4.77 -3.50 -3.51
C LEU A 136 -3.71 -3.30 -2.42
N THR A 137 -3.14 -2.10 -2.35
CA THR A 137 -2.41 -1.64 -1.17
C THR A 137 -3.42 -1.03 -0.16
N PRO A 138 -3.12 -1.07 1.15
CA PRO A 138 -1.87 -1.48 1.80
C PRO A 138 -1.63 -3.00 1.76
N GLN A 139 -0.36 -3.37 1.93
CA GLN A 139 0.11 -4.76 1.96
C GLN A 139 1.05 -4.95 3.15
N ALA A 140 1.23 -6.18 3.60
CA ALA A 140 2.13 -6.50 4.70
C ALA A 140 3.06 -7.66 4.36
N PHE A 141 4.31 -7.55 4.82
CA PHE A 141 5.35 -8.51 4.52
C PHE A 141 6.20 -8.83 5.75
N ASP A 142 6.77 -10.04 5.80
CA ASP A 142 7.94 -10.30 6.63
C ASP A 142 9.07 -9.35 6.20
N CYS A 143 9.56 -8.55 7.14
CA CYS A 143 10.48 -7.46 6.84
C CYS A 143 11.84 -7.99 6.37
N ARG A 144 12.35 -9.07 6.97
CA ARG A 144 13.63 -9.67 6.62
C ARG A 144 13.58 -10.26 5.21
N MET A 145 12.54 -11.02 4.91
CA MET A 145 12.37 -11.67 3.61
C MET A 145 12.24 -10.63 2.49
N LEU A 146 11.42 -9.59 2.70
CA LEU A 146 11.28 -8.54 1.69
C LEU A 146 12.59 -7.77 1.49
N LYS A 147 13.35 -7.47 2.56
CA LYS A 147 14.68 -6.86 2.47
C LYS A 147 15.65 -7.71 1.64
N GLU A 148 15.70 -9.00 1.91
CA GLU A 148 16.55 -9.95 1.20
C GLU A 148 16.26 -9.93 -0.30
N ALA A 149 14.98 -10.08 -0.67
CA ALA A 149 14.57 -10.07 -2.07
C ALA A 149 14.88 -8.73 -2.78
N LEU A 150 14.65 -7.59 -2.12
CA LEU A 150 14.96 -6.27 -2.66
C LEU A 150 16.47 -6.02 -2.82
N LEU A 151 17.31 -6.63 -1.97
CA LEU A 151 18.77 -6.52 -2.04
C LEU A 151 19.39 -7.42 -3.11
N SER A 152 18.68 -8.45 -3.58
CA SER A 152 19.15 -9.33 -4.66
C SER A 152 19.37 -8.60 -5.99
N ASN A 153 18.79 -7.39 -6.15
CA ASN A 153 18.78 -6.59 -7.38
C ASN A 153 18.18 -7.31 -8.61
N GLN A 154 17.38 -8.35 -8.40
CA GLN A 154 16.67 -9.06 -9.48
C GLN A 154 15.39 -8.33 -9.92
N PHE A 155 14.92 -7.38 -9.12
CA PHE A 155 13.66 -6.67 -9.32
C PHE A 155 13.88 -5.16 -9.44
N GLU A 156 13.84 -4.62 -10.66
CA GLU A 156 14.09 -3.19 -10.89
C GLU A 156 12.81 -2.36 -10.98
N ASP A 157 11.79 -2.88 -11.67
CA ASP A 157 10.50 -2.19 -11.85
C ASP A 157 9.33 -3.17 -11.78
N VAL A 158 8.99 -3.57 -10.56
CA VAL A 158 7.84 -4.44 -10.28
C VAL A 158 6.69 -3.59 -9.74
N THR A 159 5.50 -3.87 -10.21
CA THR A 159 4.30 -3.09 -9.84
C THR A 159 3.76 -3.42 -8.46
N ASP A 160 4.18 -4.56 -7.86
CA ASP A 160 3.64 -5.08 -6.61
C ASP A 160 4.65 -5.98 -5.88
N GLU A 161 4.79 -5.83 -4.57
CA GLU A 161 5.76 -6.55 -3.75
C GLU A 161 5.34 -8.01 -3.49
N THR A 162 4.06 -8.35 -3.62
CA THR A 162 3.63 -9.77 -3.54
C THR A 162 4.25 -10.61 -4.64
N ARG A 163 4.46 -10.00 -5.82
CA ARG A 163 5.17 -10.63 -6.93
C ARG A 163 6.64 -10.90 -6.57
N ILE A 164 7.31 -9.95 -5.92
CA ILE A 164 8.70 -10.11 -5.45
C ILE A 164 8.79 -11.30 -4.49
N MET A 165 7.89 -11.38 -3.51
CA MET A 165 7.84 -12.49 -2.55
C MET A 165 7.56 -13.83 -3.23
N SER A 166 6.67 -13.85 -4.22
CA SER A 166 6.33 -15.05 -4.97
C SER A 166 7.46 -15.55 -5.86
N GLU A 167 8.12 -14.66 -6.61
CA GLU A 167 9.18 -15.04 -7.54
C GLU A 167 10.50 -15.37 -6.83
N TYR A 168 10.84 -14.67 -5.72
CA TYR A 168 12.11 -14.87 -5.02
C TYR A 168 12.04 -15.97 -3.97
N HIS A 169 11.00 -15.95 -3.13
CA HIS A 169 10.85 -16.89 -2.02
C HIS A 169 9.87 -18.04 -2.29
N HIS A 170 9.21 -18.06 -3.45
CA HIS A 170 8.16 -19.02 -3.80
C HIS A 170 6.98 -19.02 -2.82
N ILE A 171 6.65 -17.86 -2.25
CA ILE A 171 5.56 -17.66 -1.31
C ILE A 171 4.38 -17.00 -2.01
N ALA A 172 3.30 -17.75 -2.19
CA ALA A 172 2.04 -17.18 -2.66
C ALA A 172 1.47 -16.20 -1.62
N PRO A 173 0.91 -15.06 -2.02
CA PRO A 173 0.34 -14.11 -1.07
C PRO A 173 -0.93 -14.65 -0.41
N ARG A 174 -1.14 -14.31 0.86
CA ARG A 174 -2.42 -14.44 1.54
C ARG A 174 -3.33 -13.32 1.07
N PHE A 175 -4.51 -13.65 0.57
CA PHE A 175 -5.51 -12.69 0.14
C PHE A 175 -6.50 -12.36 1.25
N ILE A 176 -6.81 -11.08 1.41
CA ILE A 176 -7.88 -10.57 2.26
C ILE A 176 -8.86 -9.86 1.33
N GLU A 177 -10.01 -10.47 1.06
CA GLU A 177 -11.06 -9.79 0.30
C GLU A 177 -11.62 -8.60 1.06
N THR A 178 -11.87 -7.52 0.32
CA THR A 178 -12.48 -6.31 0.87
C THR A 178 -13.46 -5.69 -0.12
N GLU A 179 -14.62 -5.29 0.41
CA GLU A 179 -15.60 -4.47 -0.32
C GLU A 179 -15.31 -2.98 -0.15
N ALA A 180 -14.44 -2.63 0.81
CA ALA A 180 -14.10 -1.24 1.09
C ALA A 180 -13.43 -0.57 -0.12
N ASN A 181 -13.79 0.69 -0.31
CA ASN A 181 -13.24 1.47 -1.41
C ASN A 181 -11.81 1.94 -1.09
N LEU A 182 -10.83 1.12 -1.46
CA LEU A 182 -9.41 1.47 -1.41
C LEU A 182 -8.95 2.16 -2.70
N MET A 183 -9.78 3.03 -3.27
CA MET A 183 -9.49 3.74 -4.51
C MET A 183 -8.13 4.43 -4.48
N LYS A 184 -7.36 4.22 -5.55
CA LYS A 184 -6.07 4.89 -5.76
C LYS A 184 -6.27 6.13 -6.61
N VAL A 185 -6.05 7.30 -6.05
CA VAL A 185 -6.02 8.55 -6.80
C VAL A 185 -4.92 8.48 -7.85
N THR A 186 -5.31 8.49 -9.13
CA THR A 186 -4.42 8.33 -10.27
C THR A 186 -4.54 9.50 -11.24
N TYR A 187 -5.74 9.98 -11.43
CA TYR A 187 -6.11 11.10 -12.30
C TYR A 187 -6.68 12.26 -11.48
N PRO A 188 -6.66 13.51 -11.99
CA PRO A 188 -7.22 14.67 -11.27
C PRO A 188 -8.68 14.52 -10.86
N GLU A 189 -9.50 13.90 -11.70
CA GLU A 189 -10.93 13.66 -11.46
C GLU A 189 -11.20 12.71 -10.28
N ASP A 190 -10.25 11.84 -9.93
CA ASP A 190 -10.36 10.93 -8.79
C ASP A 190 -10.50 11.68 -7.45
N ILE A 191 -10.00 12.92 -7.38
CA ILE A 191 -10.12 13.80 -6.21
C ILE A 191 -11.59 14.06 -5.86
N VAL A 192 -12.43 14.27 -6.87
CA VAL A 192 -13.85 14.55 -6.67
C VAL A 192 -14.54 13.34 -6.03
N VAL A 193 -14.23 12.15 -6.55
CA VAL A 193 -14.80 10.89 -6.03
C VAL A 193 -14.34 10.64 -4.60
N VAL A 194 -13.04 10.79 -4.33
CA VAL A 194 -12.48 10.57 -2.99
C VAL A 194 -13.06 11.55 -1.97
N ARG A 195 -13.21 12.84 -2.33
CA ARG A 195 -13.85 13.83 -1.44
C ARG A 195 -15.31 13.47 -1.13
N ALA A 196 -16.06 12.98 -2.10
CA ALA A 196 -17.44 12.55 -1.89
C ALA A 196 -17.52 11.35 -0.92
N LEU A 197 -16.65 10.36 -1.11
CA LEU A 197 -16.58 9.19 -0.24
C LEU A 197 -16.17 9.57 1.21
N MET A 198 -15.18 10.44 1.38
CA MET A 198 -14.78 10.91 2.71
C MET A 198 -15.89 11.67 3.46
N ARG A 199 -16.79 12.36 2.74
CA ARG A 199 -17.95 13.01 3.36
C ARG A 199 -18.99 12.01 3.81
N ALA A 200 -19.27 11.00 2.98
CA ALA A 200 -20.21 9.94 3.31
C ALA A 200 -19.79 9.17 4.58
N ASP A 201 -18.49 8.82 4.69
CA ASP A 201 -17.94 8.16 5.89
C ASP A 201 -18.04 9.05 7.14
N GLY A 202 -17.78 10.36 7.03
CA GLY A 202 -17.87 11.32 8.15
C GLY A 202 -19.31 11.64 8.59
N GLU A 203 -20.29 11.43 7.75
CA GLU A 203 -21.72 11.55 8.10
C GLU A 203 -22.24 10.29 8.79
N GLY A 204 -21.69 9.11 8.49
CA GLY A 204 -22.04 7.84 9.15
C GLY A 204 -21.53 7.74 10.59
N GLU A 205 -20.48 8.46 10.97
CA GLU A 205 -19.97 8.49 12.35
C GLU A 205 -20.75 9.43 13.30
N LYS A 206 -21.73 10.18 12.78
CA LYS A 206 -22.57 11.14 13.56
C LYS A 206 -23.98 10.68 13.83
N GLN A 207 -24.33 9.45 13.47
CA GLN A 207 -25.58 8.79 13.81
C GLN A 207 -25.33 7.66 14.84
#